data_b186778815306675fbc38088dc401f07
#
_entry.id   b186778815306675fbc38088dc401f07
#
_cell.length_a   1.000
_cell.length_b   1.000
_cell.length_c   1.000
_cell.angle_alpha   90.00
_cell.angle_beta   90.00
_cell.angle_gamma   90.00
#
_symmetry.space_group_name_H-M   'P 1'
#
loop_
_entity.id
_entity.type
_entity.pdbx_description
1 polymer ?
#
loop_
_entity_poly.entity_id
_entity_poly.type
_entity_poly.pdbx_seq_one_letter_code
_entity_poly.pdbx_strand_id
1 'polypeptide(L)'
;MNPLPTPPQLAPIHVGPVQIDCPVILAPMTGVTDLPFRRLVRRYGSGLNVTEMIASPAAIRETRVSVQKAMWDQIEEPVSMQLVGCDPVQMGEAAKLVEDRGAAIIDINMGCPV
;
A
#
# COMPACT_ATOMS: atom_id res chain seq x y z
N MET A 1 -36.73 8.62 20.17
CA MET A 1 -35.87 8.47 18.95
C MET A 1 -35.18 7.12 19.04
N ASN A 2 -35.42 6.23 18.10
CA ASN A 2 -34.71 4.94 18.11
C ASN A 2 -33.23 5.17 17.78
N PRO A 3 -32.29 4.52 18.48
CA PRO A 3 -30.89 4.60 18.12
C PRO A 3 -30.70 4.12 16.68
N LEU A 4 -29.81 4.79 15.95
CA LEU A 4 -29.46 4.33 14.61
C LEU A 4 -28.93 2.88 14.70
N PRO A 5 -29.27 2.03 13.73
CA PRO A 5 -28.75 0.67 13.72
C PRO A 5 -27.23 0.70 13.74
N THR A 6 -26.63 -0.11 14.58
CA THR A 6 -25.17 -0.29 14.59
C THR A 6 -24.74 -0.75 13.21
N PRO A 7 -23.81 -0.07 12.55
CA PRO A 7 -23.34 -0.52 11.26
C PRO A 7 -22.80 -1.95 11.36
N PRO A 8 -22.99 -2.79 10.34
CA PRO A 8 -22.51 -4.15 10.35
C PRO A 8 -20.98 -4.13 10.54
N GLN A 9 -20.49 -4.90 11.49
CA GLN A 9 -19.06 -5.10 11.65
C GLN A 9 -18.59 -6.01 10.51
N LEU A 10 -17.67 -5.48 9.70
CA LEU A 10 -17.06 -6.25 8.63
C LEU A 10 -16.00 -7.20 9.23
N ALA A 11 -16.05 -8.46 8.81
CA ALA A 11 -15.09 -9.45 9.28
C ALA A 11 -13.70 -9.20 8.69
N PRO A 12 -12.62 -9.47 9.44
CA PRO A 12 -11.26 -9.41 8.90
C PRO A 12 -11.09 -10.34 7.69
N ILE A 13 -10.21 -9.95 6.80
CA ILE A 13 -9.76 -10.77 5.67
C ILE A 13 -8.26 -11.05 5.78
N HIS A 14 -7.79 -12.05 5.04
CA HIS A 14 -6.38 -12.41 5.01
C HIS A 14 -5.85 -12.39 3.58
N VAL A 15 -4.63 -11.88 3.44
CA VAL A 15 -3.82 -12.03 2.22
C VAL A 15 -2.58 -12.83 2.62
N GLY A 16 -2.56 -14.13 2.30
CA GLY A 16 -1.59 -15.05 2.88
C GLY A 16 -1.62 -14.99 4.42
N PRO A 17 -0.47 -14.80 5.10
CA PRO A 17 -0.41 -14.71 6.55
C PRO A 17 -0.82 -13.32 7.09
N VAL A 18 -1.02 -12.33 6.23
CA VAL A 18 -1.32 -10.95 6.63
C VAL A 18 -2.81 -10.79 6.89
N GLN A 19 -3.16 -10.48 8.12
CA GLN A 19 -4.53 -10.16 8.50
C GLN A 19 -4.81 -8.67 8.27
N ILE A 20 -5.93 -8.39 7.63
CA ILE A 20 -6.48 -7.04 7.41
C ILE A 20 -7.74 -6.96 8.25
N ASP A 21 -7.69 -6.22 9.35
CA ASP A 21 -8.75 -6.19 10.36
C ASP A 21 -10.06 -5.59 9.83
N CYS A 22 -9.97 -4.61 8.94
CA CYS A 22 -11.10 -4.02 8.24
C CYS A 22 -10.91 -4.22 6.74
N PRO A 23 -11.84 -4.88 6.02
CA PRO A 23 -11.69 -5.18 4.60
C PRO A 23 -11.99 -3.97 3.70
N VAL A 24 -11.58 -2.79 4.13
CA VAL A 24 -11.63 -1.55 3.36
C VAL A 24 -10.19 -1.18 3.00
N ILE A 25 -9.89 -1.19 1.73
CA ILE A 25 -8.54 -0.98 1.20
C ILE A 25 -8.51 0.35 0.46
N LEU A 26 -7.57 1.22 0.83
CA LEU A 26 -7.30 2.44 0.08
C LEU A 26 -6.55 2.09 -1.20
N ALA A 27 -7.18 2.37 -2.35
CA ALA A 27 -6.56 2.20 -3.65
C ALA A 27 -5.40 3.19 -3.85
N PRO A 28 -4.31 2.78 -4.52
CA PRO A 28 -3.23 3.70 -4.86
C PRO A 28 -3.67 4.69 -5.93
N MET A 29 -3.35 5.96 -5.72
CA MET A 29 -3.67 7.04 -6.66
C MET A 29 -2.48 7.98 -6.75
N THR A 30 -1.78 7.99 -7.88
CA THR A 30 -0.59 8.82 -8.10
C THR A 30 -0.91 10.31 -7.92
N GLY A 31 -0.10 10.98 -7.11
CA GLY A 31 -0.29 12.38 -6.76
C GLY A 31 -1.37 12.63 -5.70
N VAL A 32 -2.02 11.60 -5.20
CA VAL A 32 -3.09 11.72 -4.19
C VAL A 32 -2.75 10.95 -2.92
N THR A 33 -2.42 9.66 -3.03
CA THR A 33 -2.19 8.79 -1.88
C THR A 33 -0.75 8.86 -1.37
N ASP A 34 -0.28 10.06 -1.09
CA ASP A 34 0.99 10.27 -0.38
C ASP A 34 0.87 9.88 1.10
N LEU A 35 1.98 9.90 1.81
CA LEU A 35 2.00 9.50 3.22
C LEU A 35 1.01 10.28 4.10
N PRO A 36 0.93 11.62 4.03
CA PRO A 36 -0.04 12.37 4.83
C PRO A 36 -1.49 11.96 4.55
N PHE A 37 -1.84 11.76 3.29
CA PHE A 37 -3.18 11.33 2.89
C PHE A 37 -3.49 9.91 3.42
N ARG A 38 -2.58 8.97 3.26
CA ARG A 38 -2.76 7.60 3.76
C ARG A 38 -2.90 7.55 5.29
N ARG A 39 -2.12 8.34 6.01
CA ARG A 39 -2.25 8.46 7.47
C ARG A 39 -3.63 8.96 7.89
N LEU A 40 -4.16 9.94 7.17
CA LEU A 40 -5.50 10.45 7.43
C LEU A 40 -6.57 9.39 7.19
N VAL A 41 -6.51 8.71 6.06
CA VAL A 41 -7.46 7.63 5.71
C VAL A 41 -7.40 6.49 6.72
N ARG A 42 -6.20 6.13 7.19
CA ARG A 42 -6.04 5.11 8.21
C ARG A 42 -6.76 5.47 9.52
N ARG A 43 -6.72 6.72 9.92
CA ARG A 43 -7.47 7.21 11.09
C ARG A 43 -8.97 7.07 10.95
N TYR A 44 -9.49 7.12 9.72
CA TYR A 44 -10.90 6.89 9.41
C TYR A 44 -11.27 5.42 9.21
N GLY A 45 -10.33 4.49 9.39
CA GLY A 45 -10.61 3.06 9.53
C GLY A 45 -10.29 2.19 8.32
N SER A 46 -9.47 2.64 7.36
CA SER A 46 -8.98 1.72 6.34
C SER A 46 -8.18 0.57 6.99
N GLY A 47 -8.38 -0.64 6.53
CA GLY A 47 -7.67 -1.81 7.03
C GLY A 47 -6.30 -2.02 6.37
N LEU A 48 -6.15 -1.55 5.14
CA LEU A 48 -4.92 -1.62 4.37
C LEU A 48 -4.80 -0.37 3.49
N ASN A 49 -3.62 0.23 3.47
CA ASN A 49 -3.28 1.27 2.51
C ASN A 49 -2.27 0.73 1.50
N VAL A 50 -2.46 1.08 0.23
CA VAL A 50 -1.51 0.79 -0.84
C VAL A 50 -0.80 2.07 -1.22
N THR A 51 0.53 2.03 -1.28
CA THR A 51 1.33 3.20 -1.68
C THR A 51 1.10 3.54 -3.15
N GLU A 52 1.43 4.77 -3.54
CA GLU A 52 1.55 5.11 -4.96
C GLU A 52 2.52 4.16 -5.65
N MET A 53 2.30 3.92 -6.95
CA MET A 53 3.16 3.02 -7.72
C MET A 53 4.61 3.51 -7.75
N ILE A 54 5.52 2.59 -7.52
CA ILE A 54 6.97 2.81 -7.55
C ILE A 54 7.52 2.08 -8.78
N ALA A 55 8.12 2.82 -9.70
CA ALA A 55 8.75 2.22 -10.87
C ALA A 55 9.97 1.37 -10.45
N SER A 56 10.04 0.12 -10.91
CA SER A 56 11.11 -0.80 -10.52
C SER A 56 12.52 -0.28 -10.78
N PRO A 57 12.84 0.35 -11.95
CA PRO A 57 14.16 0.96 -12.14
C PRO A 57 14.47 2.09 -11.15
N ALA A 58 13.46 2.89 -10.79
CA ALA A 58 13.62 3.97 -9.83
C ALA A 58 13.80 3.45 -8.40
N ALA A 59 13.11 2.37 -8.04
CA ALA A 59 13.27 1.71 -6.75
C ALA A 59 14.70 1.18 -6.56
N ILE A 60 15.22 0.46 -7.57
CA ILE A 60 16.58 -0.10 -7.54
C ILE A 60 17.63 1.01 -7.40
N ARG A 61 17.47 2.13 -8.07
CA ARG A 61 18.38 3.28 -7.98
C ARG A 61 18.19 4.09 -6.71
N GLU A 62 17.20 3.75 -5.89
CA GLU A 62 16.84 4.49 -4.69
C GLU A 62 16.72 6.00 -4.92
N THR A 63 16.03 6.38 -6.01
CA THR A 63 15.80 7.79 -6.31
C THR A 63 15.04 8.46 -5.17
N ARG A 64 15.25 9.76 -4.99
CA ARG A 64 14.52 10.52 -3.96
C ARG A 64 13.01 10.30 -4.01
N VAL A 65 12.44 10.27 -5.21
CA VAL A 65 11.00 10.06 -5.42
C VAL A 65 10.58 8.65 -5.00
N SER A 66 11.34 7.62 -5.39
CA SER A 66 11.02 6.23 -5.02
C SER A 66 11.14 5.99 -3.52
N VAL A 67 12.18 6.55 -2.89
CA VAL A 67 12.35 6.49 -1.43
C VAL A 67 11.18 7.17 -0.73
N GLN A 68 10.78 8.35 -1.20
CA GLN A 68 9.65 9.07 -0.63
C GLN A 68 8.33 8.29 -0.77
N LYS A 69 8.08 7.67 -1.92
CA LYS A 69 6.88 6.84 -2.14
C LYS A 69 6.86 5.57 -1.29
N ALA A 70 8.02 5.04 -0.94
CA ALA A 70 8.17 3.88 -0.06
C ALA A 70 8.15 4.23 1.43
N MET A 71 8.04 5.49 1.80
CA MET A 71 7.89 5.89 3.21
C MET A 71 6.50 5.53 3.72
N TRP A 72 6.45 5.02 4.95
CA TRP A 72 5.20 4.68 5.62
C TRP A 72 5.32 4.94 7.13
N ASP A 73 4.19 4.95 7.82
CA ASP A 73 4.09 5.19 9.25
C ASP A 73 3.51 3.95 9.94
N GLN A 74 3.94 3.65 11.15
CA GLN A 74 3.44 2.50 11.92
C GLN A 74 1.92 2.46 12.05
N ILE A 75 1.24 3.60 12.01
CA ILE A 75 -0.23 3.64 11.99
C ILE A 75 -0.82 2.91 10.79
N GLU A 76 -0.06 2.80 9.69
CA GLU A 76 -0.49 2.14 8.45
C GLU A 76 -0.27 0.62 8.47
N GLU A 77 0.29 0.04 9.52
CA GLU A 77 0.56 -1.39 9.55
C GLU A 77 -0.74 -2.23 9.53
N PRO A 78 -0.86 -3.24 8.66
CA PRO A 78 0.06 -3.62 7.58
C PRO A 78 0.00 -2.62 6.40
N VAL A 79 1.11 -2.45 5.69
CA VAL A 79 1.18 -1.59 4.50
C VAL A 79 1.47 -2.42 3.26
N SER A 80 0.83 -2.08 2.14
CA SER A 80 1.13 -2.63 0.83
C SER A 80 1.91 -1.62 0.00
N MET A 81 3.01 -2.05 -0.61
CA MET A 81 3.78 -1.20 -1.52
C MET A 81 3.58 -1.66 -2.95
N GLN A 82 3.12 -0.74 -3.81
CA GLN A 82 2.85 -1.05 -5.21
C GLN A 82 4.08 -0.81 -6.07
N LEU A 83 4.42 -1.82 -6.87
CA LEU A 83 5.46 -1.75 -7.88
C LEU A 83 4.86 -1.77 -9.29
N VAL A 84 5.54 -1.11 -10.21
CA VAL A 84 5.23 -1.14 -11.64
C VAL A 84 6.53 -1.31 -12.44
N GLY A 85 6.49 -2.14 -13.46
CA GLY A 85 7.63 -2.41 -14.33
C GLY A 85 7.33 -3.53 -15.32
N CYS A 86 8.20 -3.70 -16.30
CA CYS A 86 8.07 -4.72 -17.35
C CYS A 86 9.24 -5.72 -17.39
N ASP A 87 10.32 -5.46 -16.67
CA ASP A 87 11.46 -6.37 -16.58
C ASP A 87 11.37 -7.23 -15.31
N PRO A 88 11.28 -8.57 -15.44
CA PRO A 88 11.08 -9.43 -14.28
C PRO A 88 12.26 -9.45 -13.31
N VAL A 89 13.48 -9.25 -13.79
CA VAL A 89 14.66 -9.21 -12.92
C VAL A 89 14.63 -7.94 -12.06
N GLN A 90 14.41 -6.80 -12.70
CA GLN A 90 14.29 -5.52 -11.98
C GLN A 90 13.10 -5.51 -11.03
N MET A 91 11.97 -6.11 -11.41
CA MET A 91 10.81 -6.25 -10.53
C MET A 91 11.15 -7.09 -9.29
N GLY A 92 11.88 -8.19 -9.45
CA GLY A 92 12.34 -9.03 -8.35
C GLY A 92 13.29 -8.29 -7.39
N GLU A 93 14.23 -7.51 -7.93
CA GLU A 93 15.13 -6.68 -7.11
C GLU A 93 14.37 -5.57 -6.38
N ALA A 94 13.46 -4.89 -7.05
CA ALA A 94 12.62 -3.87 -6.43
C ALA A 94 11.73 -4.46 -5.32
N ALA A 95 11.21 -5.67 -5.53
CA ALA A 95 10.40 -6.36 -4.53
C ALA A 95 11.19 -6.61 -3.23
N LYS A 96 12.42 -7.06 -3.34
CA LYS A 96 13.32 -7.23 -2.16
C LYS A 96 13.55 -5.92 -1.42
N LEU A 97 13.78 -4.84 -2.16
CA LEU A 97 14.00 -3.53 -1.57
C LEU A 97 12.80 -3.02 -0.78
N VAL A 98 11.57 -3.15 -1.31
CA VAL A 98 10.38 -2.70 -0.60
C VAL A 98 10.00 -3.64 0.55
N GLU A 99 10.30 -4.93 0.45
CA GLU A 99 10.19 -5.88 1.55
C GLU A 99 11.10 -5.47 2.71
N ASP A 100 12.36 -5.16 2.44
CA ASP A 100 13.33 -4.68 3.43
C ASP A 100 12.90 -3.36 4.09
N ARG A 101 12.10 -2.56 3.40
CA ARG A 101 11.50 -1.33 3.95
C ARG A 101 10.26 -1.57 4.80
N GLY A 102 9.80 -2.81 4.91
CA GLY A 102 8.68 -3.18 5.78
C GLY A 102 7.34 -3.40 5.07
N ALA A 103 7.32 -3.53 3.75
CA ALA A 103 6.11 -3.91 3.05
C ALA A 103 5.62 -5.28 3.54
N ALA A 104 4.41 -5.32 4.07
CA ALA A 104 3.75 -6.58 4.44
C ALA A 104 3.19 -7.30 3.20
N ILE A 105 2.81 -6.52 2.20
CA ILE A 105 2.27 -6.99 0.92
C ILE A 105 2.96 -6.20 -0.19
N ILE A 106 3.31 -6.89 -1.27
CA ILE A 106 3.77 -6.28 -2.51
C ILE A 106 2.65 -6.37 -3.53
N ASP A 107 2.20 -5.24 -4.01
CA ASP A 107 1.17 -5.13 -5.02
C ASP A 107 1.82 -4.86 -6.39
N ILE A 108 1.38 -5.57 -7.42
CA ILE A 108 1.92 -5.42 -8.78
C ILE A 108 0.90 -4.74 -9.66
N ASN A 109 1.25 -3.55 -10.14
CA ASN A 109 0.43 -2.84 -11.11
C ASN A 109 0.69 -3.42 -12.52
N MET A 110 -0.31 -4.07 -13.09
CA MET A 110 -0.25 -4.67 -14.43
C MET A 110 -1.06 -3.90 -15.47
N GLY A 111 -1.64 -2.76 -15.12
CA GLY A 111 -2.59 -2.05 -15.98
C GLY A 111 -2.23 -0.60 -16.30
N CYS A 112 -1.18 -0.04 -15.72
CA CYS A 112 -0.80 1.35 -15.97
C CYS A 112 0.15 1.46 -17.17
N PRO A 113 -0.17 2.26 -18.20
CA PRO A 113 0.70 2.49 -19.36
C PRO A 113 1.80 3.51 -19.01
N VAL A 114 2.83 3.05 -18.37
CA VAL A 114 4.03 3.85 -18.04
C VAL A 114 5.24 3.38 -18.81
#